data_21e3974cd394674c835e097caa156203
#
_entry.id   21e3974cd394674c835e097caa156203
#
_cell.length_a   1.000
_cell.length_b   1.000
_cell.length_c   1.000
_cell.angle_alpha   90.00
_cell.angle_beta   90.00
_cell.angle_gamma   90.00
#
_symmetry.space_group_name_H-M   'P 1'
#
loop_
_entity.id
_entity.type
_entity.pdbx_description
1 polymer ?
#
loop_
_entity_poly.entity_id
_entity_poly.type
_entity_poly.pdbx_seq_one_letter_code
_entity_poly.pdbx_strand_id
1 'polypeptide(L)'
;FIYHPPYSIVLHSMSPTSGAVSGSVNVTTNITLTGNDLVATGQLFVRIGKAITRAHIGPESVTVMAPPHSVAGSAAISLSYNGGDWVDTSFEFHYTPIITSLFPASGPESGGTMLVLEAEGLNDRHSVILCRFGESGDTTIAHFTSGRVMCSTPPKVASGHSDIIVSVASGLFGQFSSESDSMSFTY
;
A
#
# COMPACT_ATOMS: atom_id res chain seq x y z
N PHE A 1 -21.62 -16.64 32.98
CA PHE A 1 -20.42 -16.06 32.42
C PHE A 1 -19.50 -17.21 32.04
N ILE A 2 -19.36 -17.55 30.75
CA ILE A 2 -18.37 -18.52 30.27
C ILE A 2 -17.12 -17.71 29.98
N TYR A 3 -16.11 -17.81 30.86
CA TYR A 3 -14.78 -17.27 30.63
C TYR A 3 -14.13 -18.13 29.54
N HIS A 4 -14.02 -17.60 28.33
CA HIS A 4 -13.13 -18.17 27.33
C HIS A 4 -11.73 -17.63 27.62
N PRO A 5 -10.73 -18.52 27.86
CA PRO A 5 -9.36 -18.09 27.97
C PRO A 5 -8.97 -17.37 26.68
N PRO A 6 -8.03 -16.41 26.72
CA PRO A 6 -7.60 -15.72 25.52
C PRO A 6 -7.06 -16.77 24.53
N TYR A 7 -7.82 -17.03 23.45
CA TYR A 7 -7.33 -17.89 22.38
C TYR A 7 -6.09 -17.23 21.83
N SER A 8 -5.01 -17.96 21.81
CA SER A 8 -3.75 -17.54 21.20
C SER A 8 -3.91 -17.64 19.68
N ILE A 9 -4.56 -16.64 19.07
CA ILE A 9 -4.63 -16.57 17.62
C ILE A 9 -3.21 -16.40 17.09
N VAL A 10 -2.75 -17.35 16.30
CA VAL A 10 -1.46 -17.27 15.62
C VAL A 10 -1.70 -17.21 14.12
N LEU A 11 -1.45 -16.03 13.53
CA LEU A 11 -1.46 -15.88 12.09
C LEU A 11 -0.14 -16.37 11.49
N HIS A 12 -0.24 -17.09 10.38
CA HIS A 12 0.91 -17.63 9.64
C HIS A 12 1.16 -16.85 8.35
N SER A 13 0.11 -16.42 7.67
CA SER A 13 0.25 -15.66 6.43
C SER A 13 -0.87 -14.66 6.21
N MET A 14 -0.58 -13.69 5.37
CA MET A 14 -1.51 -12.69 4.86
C MET A 14 -1.30 -12.51 3.36
N SER A 15 -2.38 -12.50 2.59
CA SER A 15 -2.31 -12.25 1.14
C SER A 15 -3.60 -11.57 0.65
N PRO A 16 -3.49 -10.49 -0.15
CA PRO A 16 -2.27 -9.73 -0.43
C PRO A 16 -1.76 -8.95 0.78
N THR A 17 -0.49 -8.53 0.75
CA THR A 17 0.13 -7.70 1.79
C THR A 17 -0.05 -6.21 1.54
N SER A 18 -0.53 -5.85 0.34
CA SER A 18 -0.73 -4.45 -0.06
C SER A 18 -1.97 -4.27 -0.92
N GLY A 19 -2.44 -3.04 -1.00
CA GLY A 19 -3.53 -2.63 -1.88
C GLY A 19 -3.60 -1.12 -1.98
N ALA A 20 -4.23 -0.64 -3.04
CA ALA A 20 -4.31 0.79 -3.32
C ALA A 20 -5.12 1.55 -2.25
N VAL A 21 -4.76 2.82 -2.05
CA VAL A 21 -5.61 3.74 -1.28
C VAL A 21 -6.98 3.88 -1.97
N SER A 22 -8.00 4.20 -1.18
CA SER A 22 -9.31 4.50 -1.72
C SER A 22 -9.38 5.98 -2.04
N GLY A 23 -9.14 6.29 -3.31
CA GLY A 23 -9.30 7.63 -3.86
C GLY A 23 -10.54 7.74 -4.73
N SER A 24 -10.38 8.37 -5.89
CA SER A 24 -11.43 8.49 -6.92
C SER A 24 -11.83 7.16 -7.56
N VAL A 25 -11.05 6.11 -7.38
CA VAL A 25 -11.33 4.76 -7.88
C VAL A 25 -11.77 3.87 -6.72
N ASN A 26 -12.96 3.26 -6.83
CA ASN A 26 -13.43 2.27 -5.87
C ASN A 26 -12.65 0.95 -6.02
N VAL A 27 -11.43 0.94 -5.51
CA VAL A 27 -10.61 -0.28 -5.42
C VAL A 27 -10.86 -0.93 -4.07
N THR A 28 -11.33 -2.17 -4.07
CA THR A 28 -11.50 -2.97 -2.86
C THR A 28 -10.50 -4.13 -2.88
N THR A 29 -9.72 -4.25 -1.83
CA THR A 29 -8.76 -5.36 -1.68
C THR A 29 -9.30 -6.34 -0.64
N ASN A 30 -9.52 -7.58 -1.04
CA ASN A 30 -9.85 -8.66 -0.10
C ASN A 30 -8.55 -9.28 0.43
N ILE A 31 -8.38 -9.21 1.74
CA ILE A 31 -7.23 -9.76 2.45
C ILE A 31 -7.62 -11.11 3.02
N THR A 32 -6.83 -12.14 2.74
CA THR A 32 -6.97 -13.46 3.33
C THR A 32 -5.88 -13.64 4.38
N LEU A 33 -6.29 -13.96 5.61
CA LEU A 33 -5.42 -14.27 6.73
C LEU A 33 -5.52 -15.77 7.01
N THR A 34 -4.40 -16.46 7.13
CA THR A 34 -4.36 -17.87 7.55
C THR A 34 -3.67 -18.01 8.89
N GLY A 35 -4.10 -18.96 9.69
CA GLY A 35 -3.55 -19.14 11.03
C GLY A 35 -4.19 -20.29 11.77
N ASN A 36 -3.69 -20.55 12.97
CA ASN A 36 -4.27 -21.53 13.89
C ASN A 36 -5.27 -20.86 14.85
N ASP A 37 -6.18 -21.69 15.37
CA ASP A 37 -7.19 -21.28 16.36
C ASP A 37 -8.14 -20.17 15.88
N LEU A 38 -8.30 -20.05 14.57
CA LEU A 38 -9.33 -19.21 13.97
C LEU A 38 -10.70 -19.89 14.16
N VAL A 39 -11.26 -19.73 15.36
CA VAL A 39 -12.51 -20.41 15.73
C VAL A 39 -13.71 -19.69 15.12
N ALA A 40 -14.57 -20.45 14.45
CA ALA A 40 -15.82 -19.93 13.91
C ALA A 40 -16.85 -19.61 15.02
N THR A 41 -16.56 -18.61 15.85
CA THR A 41 -17.47 -18.16 16.92
C THR A 41 -18.62 -17.28 16.41
N GLY A 42 -18.69 -17.09 15.09
CA GLY A 42 -19.70 -16.26 14.44
C GLY A 42 -19.37 -14.76 14.36
N GLN A 43 -18.43 -14.26 15.11
CA GLN A 43 -18.00 -12.86 15.03
C GLN A 43 -16.49 -12.75 15.23
N LEU A 44 -15.79 -12.35 14.16
CA LEU A 44 -14.39 -11.93 14.22
C LEU A 44 -14.29 -10.54 13.63
N PHE A 45 -13.62 -9.67 14.34
CA PHE A 45 -13.32 -8.32 13.92
C PHE A 45 -11.83 -8.21 13.61
N VAL A 46 -11.52 -7.53 12.53
CA VAL A 46 -10.15 -7.18 12.12
C VAL A 46 -10.02 -5.66 12.19
N ARG A 47 -9.03 -5.21 12.91
CA ARG A 47 -8.65 -3.80 12.92
C ARG A 47 -7.45 -3.63 12.01
N ILE A 48 -7.56 -2.76 11.01
CA ILE A 48 -6.49 -2.37 10.09
C ILE A 48 -6.22 -0.89 10.32
N GLY A 49 -5.11 -0.60 10.97
CA GLY A 49 -4.83 0.74 11.47
C GLY A 49 -5.86 1.20 12.51
N LYS A 50 -6.71 2.16 12.13
CA LYS A 50 -7.79 2.68 12.99
C LYS A 50 -9.18 2.14 12.64
N ALA A 51 -9.32 1.53 11.47
CA ALA A 51 -10.61 1.05 10.99
C ALA A 51 -10.87 -0.38 11.45
N ILE A 52 -12.10 -0.64 11.87
CA ILE A 52 -12.57 -1.96 12.31
C ILE A 52 -13.53 -2.49 11.26
N THR A 53 -13.28 -3.70 10.80
CA THR A 53 -14.10 -4.40 9.82
C THR A 53 -14.45 -5.78 10.34
N ARG A 54 -15.67 -6.23 10.06
CA ARG A 54 -16.09 -7.60 10.36
C ARG A 54 -15.48 -8.54 9.32
N ALA A 55 -14.88 -9.64 9.77
CA ALA A 55 -14.30 -10.63 8.92
C ALA A 55 -15.27 -11.78 8.63
N HIS A 56 -15.06 -12.43 7.48
CA HIS A 56 -15.68 -13.70 7.15
C HIS A 56 -14.72 -14.84 7.49
N ILE A 57 -15.20 -15.79 8.30
CA ILE A 57 -14.38 -16.92 8.75
C ILE A 57 -14.70 -18.12 7.87
N GLY A 58 -13.68 -18.63 7.19
CA GLY A 58 -13.69 -19.92 6.48
C GLY A 58 -13.10 -21.04 7.35
N PRO A 59 -12.98 -22.27 6.80
CA PRO A 59 -12.47 -23.41 7.55
C PRO A 59 -11.03 -23.25 8.07
N GLU A 60 -10.17 -22.61 7.32
CA GLU A 60 -8.73 -22.45 7.64
C GLU A 60 -8.23 -21.01 7.39
N SER A 61 -9.14 -20.12 7.07
CA SER A 61 -8.79 -18.75 6.70
C SER A 61 -9.85 -17.75 7.11
N VAL A 62 -9.42 -16.52 7.27
CA VAL A 62 -10.27 -15.36 7.52
C VAL A 62 -10.13 -14.41 6.34
N THR A 63 -11.25 -14.01 5.76
CA THR A 63 -11.24 -13.01 4.70
C THR A 63 -11.84 -11.70 5.21
N VAL A 64 -11.16 -10.61 4.95
CA VAL A 64 -11.59 -9.27 5.31
C VAL A 64 -11.36 -8.31 4.15
N MET A 65 -12.30 -7.41 3.95
CA MET A 65 -12.13 -6.32 2.99
C MET A 65 -11.29 -5.21 3.63
N ALA A 66 -10.21 -4.80 2.95
CA ALA A 66 -9.42 -3.65 3.39
C ALA A 66 -10.32 -2.41 3.46
N PRO A 67 -10.38 -1.74 4.61
CA PRO A 67 -11.20 -0.54 4.74
C PRO A 67 -10.63 0.60 3.89
N PRO A 68 -11.47 1.55 3.46
CA PRO A 68 -11.03 2.74 2.74
C PRO A 68 -9.95 3.49 3.53
N HIS A 69 -8.88 3.86 2.86
CA HIS A 69 -7.79 4.65 3.44
C HIS A 69 -7.32 5.70 2.45
N SER A 70 -7.18 6.94 2.89
CA SER A 70 -6.89 8.08 2.01
C SER A 70 -5.39 8.38 1.87
N VAL A 71 -4.54 7.72 2.66
CA VAL A 71 -3.10 7.99 2.69
C VAL A 71 -2.33 6.69 2.57
N ALA A 72 -1.32 6.66 1.71
CA ALA A 72 -0.42 5.53 1.55
C ALA A 72 0.45 5.32 2.81
N GLY A 73 0.77 4.08 3.11
CA GLY A 73 1.59 3.72 4.27
C GLY A 73 1.15 2.41 4.92
N SER A 74 1.85 2.03 5.98
CA SER A 74 1.58 0.79 6.71
C SER A 74 0.45 0.95 7.72
N ALA A 75 -0.35 -0.09 7.86
CA ALA A 75 -1.42 -0.19 8.84
C ALA A 75 -1.32 -1.54 9.56
N ALA A 76 -1.08 -1.49 10.86
CA ALA A 76 -1.00 -2.69 11.70
C ALA A 76 -2.33 -3.43 11.73
N ILE A 77 -2.27 -4.77 11.82
CA ILE A 77 -3.43 -5.65 11.89
C ILE A 77 -3.57 -6.20 13.29
N SER A 78 -4.79 -6.10 13.83
CA SER A 78 -5.17 -6.71 15.11
C SER A 78 -6.50 -7.44 14.95
N LEU A 79 -6.70 -8.49 15.74
CA LEU A 79 -7.88 -9.34 15.71
C LEU A 79 -8.64 -9.30 17.03
N SER A 80 -9.96 -9.42 16.99
CA SER A 80 -10.80 -9.50 18.16
C SER A 80 -12.05 -10.33 17.94
N TYR A 81 -12.40 -11.22 18.87
CA TYR A 81 -13.64 -12.00 18.82
C TYR A 81 -14.85 -11.27 19.41
N ASN A 82 -14.65 -10.22 20.19
CA ASN A 82 -15.72 -9.50 20.87
C ASN A 82 -15.76 -8.00 20.54
N GLY A 83 -14.80 -7.53 19.71
CA GLY A 83 -14.66 -6.11 19.37
C GLY A 83 -14.10 -5.22 20.49
N GLY A 84 -13.77 -5.81 21.64
CA GLY A 84 -13.22 -5.10 22.80
C GLY A 84 -11.77 -5.49 23.12
N ASP A 85 -11.51 -6.78 23.19
CA ASP A 85 -10.18 -7.32 23.50
C ASP A 85 -9.43 -7.61 22.21
N TRP A 86 -8.34 -6.89 21.98
CA TRP A 86 -7.57 -6.94 20.74
C TRP A 86 -6.27 -7.70 20.91
N VAL A 87 -5.99 -8.61 19.98
CA VAL A 87 -4.71 -9.31 19.84
C VAL A 87 -3.98 -8.67 18.68
N ASP A 88 -2.85 -8.04 18.97
CA ASP A 88 -1.99 -7.46 17.96
C ASP A 88 -1.22 -8.57 17.23
N THR A 89 -1.12 -8.45 15.92
CA THR A 89 -0.38 -9.39 15.09
C THR A 89 0.94 -8.77 14.65
N SER A 90 1.84 -9.60 14.07
CA SER A 90 3.06 -9.10 13.44
C SER A 90 2.85 -8.64 11.99
N PHE A 91 1.61 -8.67 11.49
CA PHE A 91 1.29 -8.33 10.12
C PHE A 91 0.91 -6.85 9.98
N GLU A 92 1.36 -6.26 8.88
CA GLU A 92 0.98 -4.93 8.45
C GLU A 92 0.46 -4.97 7.01
N PHE A 93 -0.63 -4.27 6.77
CA PHE A 93 -1.14 -4.06 5.41
C PHE A 93 -0.62 -2.73 4.88
N HIS A 94 -0.09 -2.75 3.66
CA HIS A 94 0.51 -1.57 3.03
C HIS A 94 -0.47 -0.93 2.04
N TYR A 95 -0.98 0.24 2.36
CA TYR A 95 -1.74 1.05 1.41
C TYR A 95 -0.80 1.71 0.42
N THR A 96 -1.01 1.47 -0.88
CA THR A 96 -0.18 1.99 -1.96
C THR A 96 -0.78 3.25 -2.58
N PRO A 97 0.03 4.24 -2.98
CA PRO A 97 -0.46 5.40 -3.71
C PRO A 97 -0.99 4.99 -5.10
N ILE A 98 -1.86 5.81 -5.67
CA ILE A 98 -2.36 5.64 -7.04
C ILE A 98 -1.85 6.79 -7.88
N ILE A 99 -1.27 6.49 -9.06
CA ILE A 99 -0.95 7.52 -10.06
C ILE A 99 -2.12 7.60 -11.03
N THR A 100 -2.70 8.77 -11.18
CA THR A 100 -3.87 8.99 -12.03
C THR A 100 -3.52 9.64 -13.37
N SER A 101 -2.43 10.40 -13.43
CA SER A 101 -1.95 11.01 -14.66
C SER A 101 -0.44 11.24 -14.65
N LEU A 102 0.14 11.33 -15.85
CA LEU A 102 1.56 11.62 -16.09
C LEU A 102 1.67 12.64 -17.22
N PHE A 103 2.44 13.71 -17.02
CA PHE A 103 2.76 14.68 -18.05
C PHE A 103 4.18 15.24 -17.89
N PRO A 104 4.94 15.42 -18.99
CA PRO A 104 4.68 14.87 -20.32
C PRO A 104 4.84 13.35 -20.36
N ALA A 105 4.24 12.68 -21.37
CA ALA A 105 4.33 11.23 -21.54
C ALA A 105 5.55 10.79 -22.35
N SER A 106 6.36 11.74 -22.84
CA SER A 106 7.59 11.46 -23.60
C SER A 106 8.64 12.53 -23.42
N GLY A 107 9.90 12.16 -23.70
CA GLY A 107 11.03 13.07 -23.63
C GLY A 107 12.30 12.49 -24.26
N PRO A 108 13.40 13.27 -24.33
CA PRO A 108 14.64 12.83 -24.94
C PRO A 108 15.37 11.75 -24.13
N GLU A 109 16.11 10.89 -24.80
CA GLU A 109 16.97 9.86 -24.20
C GLU A 109 18.04 10.44 -23.27
N SER A 110 18.45 11.69 -23.47
CA SER A 110 19.38 12.40 -22.58
C SER A 110 18.84 12.61 -21.17
N GLY A 111 17.56 12.34 -20.95
CA GLY A 111 16.88 12.59 -19.66
C GLY A 111 16.65 14.07 -19.37
N GLY A 112 16.43 14.40 -18.13
CA GLY A 112 16.20 15.77 -17.66
C GLY A 112 14.78 16.30 -17.91
N THR A 113 13.87 15.47 -18.43
CA THR A 113 12.47 15.86 -18.58
C THR A 113 11.83 15.96 -17.20
N MET A 114 11.29 17.13 -16.86
CA MET A 114 10.52 17.31 -15.64
C MET A 114 9.13 16.70 -15.81
N LEU A 115 8.86 15.65 -15.04
CA LEU A 115 7.58 14.96 -14.99
C LEU A 115 6.71 15.56 -13.90
N VAL A 116 5.43 15.67 -14.19
CA VAL A 116 4.38 15.97 -13.22
C VAL A 116 3.40 14.81 -13.23
N LEU A 117 3.28 14.13 -12.10
CA LEU A 117 2.34 13.05 -11.88
C LEU A 117 1.26 13.52 -10.90
N GLU A 118 0.00 13.25 -11.22
CA GLU A 118 -1.07 13.38 -10.24
C GLU A 118 -1.18 12.07 -9.48
N ALA A 119 -1.10 12.15 -8.15
CA ALA A 119 -1.06 10.97 -7.29
C ALA A 119 -2.00 11.14 -6.11
N GLU A 120 -2.78 10.10 -5.85
CA GLU A 120 -3.62 10.00 -4.66
C GLU A 120 -2.92 9.16 -3.58
N GLY A 121 -3.24 9.43 -2.33
CA GLY A 121 -2.63 8.72 -1.19
C GLY A 121 -1.35 9.34 -0.67
N LEU A 122 -0.85 10.41 -1.27
CA LEU A 122 0.34 11.12 -0.78
C LEU A 122 -0.06 12.35 0.05
N ASN A 123 0.79 12.69 1.00
CA ASN A 123 0.70 13.91 1.79
C ASN A 123 2.09 14.40 2.20
N ASP A 124 2.16 15.59 2.77
CA ASP A 124 3.42 16.26 3.17
C ASP A 124 4.17 15.55 4.33
N ARG A 125 3.62 14.46 4.88
CA ARG A 125 4.27 13.69 5.95
C ARG A 125 5.18 12.58 5.43
N HIS A 126 5.12 12.28 4.13
CA HIS A 126 6.04 11.33 3.53
C HIS A 126 7.42 11.94 3.47
N SER A 127 8.38 11.31 4.15
CA SER A 127 9.74 11.85 4.31
C SER A 127 10.55 11.82 3.03
N VAL A 128 10.34 10.82 2.19
CA VAL A 128 11.01 10.68 0.89
C VAL A 128 10.03 10.07 -0.11
N ILE A 129 9.95 10.70 -1.28
CA ILE A 129 9.22 10.18 -2.43
C ILE A 129 10.23 10.02 -3.56
N LEU A 130 10.20 8.88 -4.23
CA LEU A 130 11.05 8.58 -5.38
C LEU A 130 10.19 8.24 -6.59
N CYS A 131 10.66 8.66 -7.76
CA CYS A 131 10.25 8.09 -9.03
C CYS A 131 11.27 7.03 -9.44
N ARG A 132 10.79 5.81 -9.71
CA ARG A 132 11.60 4.71 -10.22
C ARG A 132 11.26 4.47 -11.69
N PHE A 133 12.27 4.28 -12.52
CA PHE A 133 12.17 4.17 -13.97
C PHE A 133 12.59 2.79 -14.46
N GLY A 134 11.64 2.07 -15.04
CA GLY A 134 11.86 0.76 -15.65
C GLY A 134 12.36 -0.32 -14.67
N GLU A 135 12.68 -1.47 -15.24
CA GLU A 135 13.19 -2.62 -14.48
C GLU A 135 14.63 -2.41 -13.97
N SER A 136 15.41 -1.52 -14.60
CA SER A 136 16.77 -1.17 -14.15
C SER A 136 16.77 -0.53 -12.76
N GLY A 137 15.62 0.02 -12.33
CA GLY A 137 15.46 0.57 -11.01
C GLY A 137 16.12 1.93 -10.82
N ASP A 138 16.44 2.65 -11.88
CA ASP A 138 16.93 4.02 -11.78
C ASP A 138 15.92 4.88 -11.01
N THR A 139 16.39 5.61 -10.01
CA THR A 139 15.53 6.39 -9.14
C THR A 139 15.92 7.86 -9.12
N THR A 140 14.93 8.74 -9.09
CA THR A 140 15.12 10.17 -8.85
C THR A 140 14.27 10.62 -7.68
N ILE A 141 14.81 11.57 -6.90
CA ILE A 141 14.07 12.17 -5.79
C ILE A 141 12.92 12.98 -6.38
N ALA A 142 11.74 12.81 -5.81
CA ALA A 142 10.55 13.53 -6.18
C ALA A 142 10.14 14.55 -5.12
N HIS A 143 9.52 15.63 -5.57
CA HIS A 143 8.90 16.63 -4.73
C HIS A 143 7.39 16.51 -4.80
N PHE A 144 6.73 16.48 -3.65
CA PHE A 144 5.27 16.47 -3.56
C PHE A 144 4.76 17.85 -3.20
N THR A 145 3.81 18.35 -3.96
CA THR A 145 3.14 19.62 -3.69
C THR A 145 1.71 19.60 -4.23
N SER A 146 0.75 19.86 -3.38
CA SER A 146 -0.66 20.03 -3.78
C SER A 146 -1.24 18.87 -4.61
N GLY A 147 -0.97 17.62 -4.21
CA GLY A 147 -1.47 16.43 -4.91
C GLY A 147 -0.66 16.01 -6.14
N ARG A 148 0.48 16.69 -6.41
CA ARG A 148 1.36 16.41 -7.54
C ARG A 148 2.73 15.97 -7.09
N VAL A 149 3.26 14.97 -7.79
CA VAL A 149 4.63 14.50 -7.65
C VAL A 149 5.42 15.04 -8.84
N MET A 150 6.53 15.67 -8.58
CA MET A 150 7.43 16.20 -9.59
C MET A 150 8.78 15.51 -9.49
N CYS A 151 9.25 14.91 -10.57
CA CYS A 151 10.57 14.30 -10.68
C CYS A 151 11.14 14.46 -12.08
N SER A 152 12.46 14.30 -12.19
CA SER A 152 13.18 14.43 -13.46
C SER A 152 13.53 13.05 -14.00
N THR A 153 13.38 12.81 -15.31
CA THR A 153 13.78 11.54 -15.92
C THR A 153 15.30 11.37 -15.91
N PRO A 154 15.83 10.18 -15.60
CA PRO A 154 17.24 9.86 -15.80
C PRO A 154 17.56 9.74 -17.29
N PRO A 155 18.84 9.84 -17.70
CA PRO A 155 19.23 9.51 -19.06
C PRO A 155 19.05 8.00 -19.34
N LYS A 156 18.71 7.65 -20.56
CA LYS A 156 18.54 6.27 -21.01
C LYS A 156 19.43 6.01 -22.24
N VAL A 157 20.01 4.82 -22.32
CA VAL A 157 20.98 4.46 -23.36
C VAL A 157 20.30 4.15 -24.70
N ALA A 158 19.00 3.83 -24.69
CA ALA A 158 18.24 3.49 -25.89
C ALA A 158 16.80 3.98 -25.80
N SER A 159 16.25 4.38 -26.93
CA SER A 159 14.83 4.76 -27.03
C SER A 159 13.90 3.62 -26.63
N GLY A 160 12.73 3.95 -26.17
CA GLY A 160 11.70 2.99 -25.81
C GLY A 160 10.84 3.42 -24.63
N HIS A 161 9.99 2.52 -24.20
CA HIS A 161 9.12 2.73 -23.05
C HIS A 161 9.85 2.42 -21.75
N SER A 162 9.50 3.15 -20.71
CA SER A 162 9.94 2.91 -19.36
C SER A 162 8.75 3.10 -18.42
N ASP A 163 8.48 2.10 -17.62
CA ASP A 163 7.45 2.23 -16.59
C ASP A 163 7.94 3.10 -15.46
N ILE A 164 7.08 4.00 -15.01
CA ILE A 164 7.35 4.89 -13.88
C ILE A 164 6.50 4.44 -12.72
N ILE A 165 7.16 4.21 -11.59
CA ILE A 165 6.52 3.86 -10.32
C ILE A 165 6.89 4.93 -9.29
N VAL A 166 5.90 5.40 -8.55
CA VAL A 166 6.14 6.28 -7.40
C VAL A 166 6.26 5.44 -6.15
N SER A 167 7.42 5.50 -5.51
CA SER A 167 7.70 4.79 -4.26
C SER A 167 7.75 5.77 -3.11
N VAL A 168 7.17 5.37 -1.98
CA VAL A 168 7.12 6.16 -0.76
C VAL A 168 7.94 5.46 0.31
N ALA A 169 8.91 6.17 0.89
CA ALA A 169 9.63 5.72 2.06
C ALA A 169 9.00 6.29 3.32
N SER A 170 8.72 5.42 4.28
CA SER A 170 8.34 5.79 5.64
C SER A 170 9.44 5.36 6.61
N GLY A 171 9.94 6.32 7.42
CA GLY A 171 10.92 6.08 8.49
C GLY A 171 12.35 6.52 8.19
N LEU A 172 13.18 6.47 9.25
CA LEU A 172 14.55 7.01 9.29
C LEU A 172 15.56 6.27 8.39
N PHE A 173 15.23 5.10 7.84
CA PHE A 173 16.15 4.25 7.09
C PHE A 173 15.78 4.03 5.61
N GLY A 174 14.83 4.79 5.06
CA GLY A 174 14.54 4.78 3.62
C GLY A 174 14.02 3.45 3.07
N GLN A 175 13.46 2.58 3.90
CA GLN A 175 12.76 1.40 3.40
C GLN A 175 11.45 1.83 2.74
N PHE A 176 11.28 1.45 1.48
CA PHE A 176 10.04 1.74 0.75
C PHE A 176 8.92 0.90 1.31
N SER A 177 7.90 1.56 1.86
CA SER A 177 6.75 0.89 2.47
C SER A 177 5.63 0.65 1.48
N SER A 178 5.60 1.39 0.37
CA SER A 178 4.57 1.21 -0.64
C SER A 178 4.99 1.76 -2.01
N GLU A 179 4.52 1.13 -3.06
CA GLU A 179 4.74 1.50 -4.46
C GLU A 179 3.39 1.65 -5.16
N SER A 180 3.27 2.64 -6.06
CA SER A 180 2.09 2.81 -6.90
C SER A 180 2.00 1.77 -8.02
N ASP A 181 0.88 1.72 -8.72
CA ASP A 181 0.83 1.17 -10.06
C ASP A 181 1.76 1.94 -11.00
N SER A 182 2.17 1.30 -12.10
CA SER A 182 3.08 1.91 -13.06
C SER A 182 2.35 2.75 -14.12
N MET A 183 3.03 3.80 -14.59
CA MET A 183 2.64 4.54 -15.81
C MET A 183 3.78 4.53 -16.82
N SER A 184 3.43 4.46 -18.11
CA SER A 184 4.43 4.36 -19.17
C SER A 184 4.91 5.72 -19.65
N PHE A 185 6.22 5.88 -19.79
CA PHE A 185 6.90 7.04 -20.38
C PHE A 185 7.75 6.59 -21.58
N THR A 186 7.80 7.40 -22.64
CA THR A 186 8.57 7.11 -23.86
C THR A 186 9.80 8.01 -23.94
N TYR A 187 10.98 7.40 -24.07
CA TYR A 187 12.23 8.08 -24.37
C TYR A 187 12.45 8.22 -25.87
#